data_3ed52f0037537eba3328ca6f000140af
#
_entry.id   3ed52f0037537eba3328ca6f000140af
#
_cell.length_a   1.000
_cell.length_b   1.000
_cell.length_c   1.000
_cell.angle_alpha   90.00
_cell.angle_beta   90.00
_cell.angle_gamma   90.00
#
_symmetry.space_group_name_H-M   'P 1'
#
loop_
_entity.id
_entity.type
_entity.pdbx_description
1 polymer ?
#
loop_
_entity_poly.entity_id
_entity_poly.type
_entity_poly.pdbx_seq_one_letter_code
_entity_poly.pdbx_strand_id
1 'polypeptide(L)'
;YYPVEAPAPGIIDRQPVDQPLETGILTIDSMFPIGRGQRELIIGDRQTGKTAIALDTILNQKGKNIVCIYVAIGQKASSVAQMVETLRRRDAMDYTIVMAATASDSATLQYIAPYAGCALGEYFMRRGRDVLIVYDDLSKHAVAYRALSLLLERSPGREAYPGDVFYLHSRLLERSAHLSDALGGGSMTALPIVETQAGDVSAYIPTNIISITDGQIFLETDLFHAGQRPAVNVG
;
A
#
# COMPACT_ATOMS: atom_id res chain seq x y z
N TYR A 1 -11.87 -2.79 -21.38
CA TYR A 1 -11.81 -1.61 -20.51
C TYR A 1 -12.29 -2.00 -19.12
N TYR A 2 -11.62 -1.52 -18.10
CA TYR A 2 -11.94 -1.71 -16.71
C TYR A 2 -11.94 -0.35 -16.00
N PRO A 3 -12.94 -0.02 -15.19
CA PRO A 3 -12.99 1.28 -14.52
C PRO A 3 -11.84 1.41 -13.50
N VAL A 4 -11.21 2.57 -13.48
CA VAL A 4 -10.14 2.89 -12.53
C VAL A 4 -10.71 3.05 -11.12
N GLU A 5 -11.87 3.66 -10.99
CA GLU A 5 -12.62 3.72 -9.74
C GLU A 5 -13.83 2.78 -9.83
N ALA A 6 -13.93 1.91 -8.83
CA ALA A 6 -15.01 0.96 -8.69
C ALA A 6 -15.40 0.86 -7.21
N PRO A 7 -16.67 0.56 -6.90
CA PRO A 7 -17.06 0.32 -5.52
C PRO A 7 -16.34 -0.89 -4.94
N ALA A 8 -16.04 -0.82 -3.64
CA ALA A 8 -15.47 -1.95 -2.91
C ALA A 8 -16.46 -3.13 -2.89
N PRO A 9 -15.96 -4.38 -2.78
CA PRO A 9 -16.83 -5.54 -2.58
C PRO A 9 -17.73 -5.36 -1.37
N GLY A 10 -19.00 -5.77 -1.48
CA GLY A 10 -19.95 -5.75 -0.38
C GLY A 10 -19.65 -6.79 0.69
N ILE A 11 -20.39 -6.77 1.79
CA ILE A 11 -20.20 -7.72 2.91
C ILE A 11 -20.41 -9.16 2.44
N ILE A 12 -21.43 -9.41 1.64
CA ILE A 12 -21.75 -10.76 1.13
C ILE A 12 -20.77 -11.26 0.08
N ASP A 13 -19.99 -10.35 -0.51
CA ASP A 13 -19.00 -10.68 -1.54
C ASP A 13 -17.67 -11.12 -0.92
N ARG A 14 -17.51 -10.97 0.38
CA ARG A 14 -16.29 -11.26 1.12
C ARG A 14 -16.38 -12.57 1.89
N GLN A 15 -15.23 -13.18 2.10
CA GLN A 15 -15.07 -14.28 3.05
C GLN A 15 -13.97 -13.95 4.06
N PRO A 16 -13.89 -14.68 5.19
CA PRO A 16 -12.86 -14.47 6.18
C PRO A 16 -11.45 -14.58 5.61
N VAL A 17 -10.53 -13.81 6.20
CA VAL A 17 -9.10 -13.90 5.91
C VAL A 17 -8.54 -15.04 6.76
N ASP A 18 -8.22 -16.16 6.12
CA ASP A 18 -7.79 -17.40 6.78
C ASP A 18 -6.50 -18.00 6.21
N GLN A 19 -5.95 -17.40 5.15
CA GLN A 19 -4.72 -17.85 4.52
C GLN A 19 -3.60 -16.84 4.75
N PRO A 20 -2.40 -17.26 5.18
CA PRO A 20 -1.30 -16.35 5.42
C PRO A 20 -0.70 -15.82 4.12
N LEU A 21 -0.26 -14.56 4.14
CA LEU A 21 0.66 -13.99 3.18
C LEU A 21 2.01 -13.82 3.87
N GLU A 22 2.96 -14.66 3.53
CA GLU A 22 4.26 -14.67 4.17
C GLU A 22 5.16 -13.56 3.62
N THR A 23 5.68 -12.71 4.51
CA THR A 23 6.60 -11.63 4.13
C THR A 23 8.04 -12.12 3.96
N GLY A 24 8.37 -13.26 4.57
CA GLY A 24 9.75 -13.75 4.66
C GLY A 24 10.58 -13.04 5.73
N ILE A 25 9.97 -12.17 6.52
CA ILE A 25 10.59 -11.44 7.61
C ILE A 25 10.10 -12.04 8.91
N LEU A 26 11.00 -12.68 9.67
CA LEU A 26 10.65 -13.47 10.85
C LEU A 26 9.84 -12.67 11.88
N THR A 27 10.24 -11.44 12.16
CA THR A 27 9.55 -10.59 13.14
C THR A 27 8.10 -10.33 12.73
N ILE A 28 7.86 -10.07 11.45
CA ILE A 28 6.51 -9.79 10.94
C ILE A 28 5.69 -11.08 10.91
N ASP A 29 6.21 -12.14 10.32
CA ASP A 29 5.45 -13.38 10.14
C ASP A 29 5.12 -14.07 11.46
N SER A 30 5.94 -13.87 12.51
CA SER A 30 5.71 -14.45 13.83
C SER A 30 4.85 -13.61 14.76
N MET A 31 4.96 -12.27 14.69
CA MET A 31 4.34 -11.35 15.64
C MET A 31 3.18 -10.55 15.05
N PHE A 32 3.24 -10.27 13.75
CA PHE A 32 2.25 -9.47 13.02
C PHE A 32 1.84 -10.15 11.73
N PRO A 33 1.38 -11.42 11.76
CA PRO A 33 1.09 -12.18 10.56
C PRO A 33 0.04 -11.48 9.70
N ILE A 34 0.29 -11.47 8.40
CA ILE A 34 -0.58 -10.83 7.40
C ILE A 34 -1.39 -11.94 6.71
N GLY A 35 -2.68 -11.74 6.58
CA GLY A 35 -3.55 -12.65 5.84
C GLY A 35 -3.84 -12.15 4.42
N ARG A 36 -4.11 -13.07 3.52
CA ARG A 36 -4.49 -12.74 2.14
C ARG A 36 -5.85 -12.06 2.11
N GLY A 37 -5.87 -10.83 1.62
CA GLY A 37 -7.05 -9.97 1.63
C GLY A 37 -7.07 -8.93 2.75
N GLN A 38 -6.07 -8.94 3.63
CA GLN A 38 -5.90 -7.99 4.70
C GLN A 38 -5.28 -6.67 4.20
N ARG A 39 -5.50 -5.60 4.95
CA ARG A 39 -4.85 -4.30 4.76
C ARG A 39 -3.93 -4.05 5.95
N GLU A 40 -2.63 -4.14 5.73
CA GLU A 40 -1.63 -3.96 6.78
C GLU A 40 -0.80 -2.71 6.48
N LEU A 41 -0.90 -1.72 7.36
CA LEU A 41 -0.17 -0.46 7.23
C LEU A 41 1.29 -0.63 7.62
N ILE A 42 2.21 -0.11 6.81
CA ILE A 42 3.60 0.07 7.16
C ILE A 42 3.82 1.56 7.41
N ILE A 43 4.14 1.92 8.65
CA ILE A 43 4.22 3.32 9.08
C ILE A 43 5.52 3.59 9.84
N GLY A 44 6.11 4.75 9.60
CA GLY A 44 7.33 5.20 10.26
C GLY A 44 7.89 6.45 9.61
N ASP A 45 8.91 7.01 10.25
CA ASP A 45 9.61 8.17 9.72
C ASP A 45 10.37 7.87 8.43
N ARG A 46 10.84 8.92 7.77
CA ARG A 46 11.66 8.79 6.55
C ARG A 46 12.87 7.89 6.82
N GLN A 47 13.19 7.02 5.87
CA GLN A 47 14.37 6.14 5.90
C GLN A 47 14.41 5.17 7.10
N THR A 48 13.27 4.66 7.53
CA THR A 48 13.18 3.61 8.55
C THR A 48 13.06 2.19 7.99
N GLY A 49 13.10 2.05 6.65
CA GLY A 49 13.04 0.74 5.99
C GLY A 49 11.65 0.30 5.55
N LYS A 50 10.67 1.21 5.45
CA LYS A 50 9.30 0.90 5.00
C LYS A 50 9.28 0.24 3.61
N THR A 51 9.94 0.86 2.64
CA THR A 51 10.04 0.34 1.28
C THR A 51 10.80 -0.99 1.23
N ALA A 52 11.81 -1.17 2.06
CA ALA A 52 12.57 -2.41 2.14
C ALA A 52 11.68 -3.59 2.59
N ILE A 53 10.80 -3.39 3.56
CA ILE A 53 9.83 -4.41 3.99
C ILE A 53 8.90 -4.78 2.83
N ALA A 54 8.37 -3.80 2.13
CA ALA A 54 7.50 -4.04 0.99
C ALA A 54 8.22 -4.80 -0.13
N LEU A 55 9.46 -4.41 -0.44
CA LEU A 55 10.29 -5.09 -1.45
C LEU A 55 10.58 -6.53 -1.05
N ASP A 56 11.00 -6.77 0.18
CA ASP A 56 11.30 -8.12 0.67
C ASP A 56 10.06 -9.01 0.65
N THR A 57 8.90 -8.45 0.96
CA THR A 57 7.62 -9.16 0.86
C THR A 57 7.32 -9.56 -0.59
N ILE A 58 7.53 -8.67 -1.55
CA ILE A 58 7.38 -8.99 -2.98
C ILE A 58 8.34 -10.09 -3.40
N LEU A 59 9.61 -9.98 -3.03
CA LEU A 59 10.64 -10.99 -3.37
C LEU A 59 10.30 -12.37 -2.80
N ASN A 60 9.67 -12.41 -1.63
CA ASN A 60 9.28 -13.66 -0.98
C ASN A 60 8.07 -14.34 -1.62
N GLN A 61 7.38 -13.69 -2.56
CA GLN A 61 6.23 -14.29 -3.26
C GLN A 61 6.65 -15.18 -4.45
N LYS A 62 7.94 -15.28 -4.76
CA LYS A 62 8.43 -16.12 -5.86
C LYS A 62 7.95 -17.55 -5.68
N GLY A 63 7.29 -18.09 -6.72
CA GLY A 63 6.77 -19.46 -6.73
C GLY A 63 5.48 -19.68 -5.93
N LYS A 64 4.90 -18.65 -5.35
CA LYS A 64 3.67 -18.75 -4.51
C LYS A 64 2.38 -18.42 -5.28
N ASN A 65 2.46 -18.22 -6.58
CA ASN A 65 1.33 -17.88 -7.46
C ASN A 65 0.57 -16.60 -7.02
N ILE A 66 1.31 -15.60 -6.57
CA ILE A 66 0.79 -14.30 -6.18
C ILE A 66 1.25 -13.25 -7.18
N VAL A 67 0.30 -12.47 -7.71
CA VAL A 67 0.60 -11.31 -8.56
C VAL A 67 0.92 -10.13 -7.65
N CYS A 68 2.10 -9.54 -7.81
CA CYS A 68 2.51 -8.38 -7.04
C CYS A 68 2.38 -7.10 -7.87
N ILE A 69 1.86 -6.04 -7.25
CA ILE A 69 1.75 -4.71 -7.86
C ILE A 69 2.42 -3.71 -6.91
N TYR A 70 3.44 -3.04 -7.39
CA TYR A 70 4.10 -1.95 -6.67
C TYR A 70 3.69 -0.61 -7.30
N VAL A 71 2.98 0.20 -6.52
CA VAL A 71 2.54 1.53 -6.93
C VAL A 71 3.44 2.57 -6.26
N ALA A 72 4.32 3.19 -7.06
CA ALA A 72 5.18 4.28 -6.60
C ALA A 72 4.47 5.61 -6.83
N ILE A 73 4.26 6.37 -5.76
CA ILE A 73 3.55 7.65 -5.79
C ILE A 73 4.48 8.75 -5.30
N GLY A 74 4.80 9.70 -6.15
CA GLY A 74 5.65 10.84 -5.80
C GLY A 74 7.10 10.48 -5.45
N GLN A 75 7.55 9.29 -5.79
CA GLN A 75 8.92 8.83 -5.56
C GLN A 75 9.87 9.43 -6.61
N LYS A 76 11.15 9.52 -6.28
CA LYS A 76 12.18 9.92 -7.25
C LYS A 76 12.28 8.85 -8.35
N ALA A 77 12.39 9.28 -9.60
CA ALA A 77 12.54 8.36 -10.73
C ALA A 77 13.75 7.41 -10.57
N SER A 78 14.85 7.91 -10.01
CA SER A 78 16.03 7.08 -9.71
C SER A 78 15.76 5.97 -8.69
N SER A 79 14.92 6.25 -7.67
CA SER A 79 14.54 5.24 -6.67
C SER A 79 13.66 4.16 -7.28
N VAL A 80 12.74 4.54 -8.17
CA VAL A 80 11.89 3.60 -8.89
C VAL A 80 12.73 2.73 -9.83
N ALA A 81 13.67 3.33 -10.56
CA ALA A 81 14.58 2.60 -11.44
C ALA A 81 15.42 1.57 -10.66
N GLN A 82 15.93 1.94 -9.50
CA GLN A 82 16.68 1.04 -8.63
C GLN A 82 15.82 -0.12 -8.11
N MET A 83 14.56 0.16 -7.75
CA MET A 83 13.59 -0.85 -7.36
C MET A 83 13.36 -1.86 -8.49
N VAL A 84 13.08 -1.38 -9.69
CA VAL A 84 12.85 -2.24 -10.87
C VAL A 84 14.07 -3.10 -11.17
N GLU A 85 15.28 -2.52 -11.08
CA GLU A 85 16.52 -3.27 -11.30
C GLU A 85 16.71 -4.37 -10.24
N THR A 86 16.39 -4.08 -8.98
CA THR A 86 16.43 -5.08 -7.91
C THR A 86 15.46 -6.22 -8.16
N LEU A 87 14.21 -5.90 -8.56
CA LEU A 87 13.21 -6.91 -8.91
C LEU A 87 13.66 -7.77 -10.10
N ARG A 88 14.28 -7.14 -11.11
CA ARG A 88 14.80 -7.85 -12.29
C ARG A 88 15.92 -8.81 -11.92
N ARG A 89 16.90 -8.36 -11.12
CA ARG A 89 18.03 -9.21 -10.69
C ARG A 89 17.62 -10.38 -9.82
N ARG A 90 16.49 -10.29 -9.16
CA ARG A 90 15.94 -11.33 -8.30
C ARG A 90 14.86 -12.18 -8.97
N ASP A 91 14.70 -12.04 -10.29
CA ASP A 91 13.67 -12.73 -11.08
C ASP A 91 12.23 -12.50 -10.58
N ALA A 92 11.98 -11.34 -10.01
CA ALA A 92 10.67 -10.97 -9.48
C ALA A 92 9.80 -10.21 -10.47
N MET A 93 10.36 -9.74 -11.61
CA MET A 93 9.58 -9.05 -12.62
C MET A 93 8.58 -9.94 -13.35
N ASP A 94 8.78 -11.25 -13.33
CA ASP A 94 7.86 -12.20 -13.99
C ASP A 94 6.48 -12.23 -13.34
N TYR A 95 6.37 -11.85 -12.06
CA TYR A 95 5.11 -11.83 -11.33
C TYR A 95 4.79 -10.44 -10.73
N THR A 96 5.56 -9.40 -11.08
CA THR A 96 5.41 -8.06 -10.50
C THR A 96 5.11 -7.03 -11.57
N ILE A 97 4.12 -6.18 -11.30
CA ILE A 97 3.80 -4.98 -12.09
C ILE A 97 4.24 -3.76 -11.29
N VAL A 98 5.01 -2.88 -11.93
CA VAL A 98 5.40 -1.60 -11.33
C VAL A 98 4.63 -0.48 -12.02
N MET A 99 3.84 0.25 -11.27
CA MET A 99 3.15 1.45 -11.72
C MET A 99 3.75 2.66 -11.01
N ALA A 100 4.26 3.61 -11.77
CA ALA A 100 4.94 4.77 -11.20
C ALA A 100 4.32 6.08 -11.68
N ALA A 101 3.98 6.93 -10.72
CA ALA A 101 3.78 8.36 -10.91
C ALA A 101 4.84 9.06 -10.05
N THR A 102 5.91 9.51 -10.69
CA THR A 102 7.10 10.03 -10.01
C THR A 102 6.89 11.45 -9.47
N ALA A 103 7.86 11.94 -8.69
CA ALA A 103 7.81 13.30 -8.13
C ALA A 103 7.78 14.40 -9.21
N SER A 104 8.23 14.10 -10.42
CA SER A 104 8.19 15.03 -11.56
C SER A 104 6.88 14.98 -12.37
N ASP A 105 6.05 13.98 -12.11
CA ASP A 105 4.75 13.87 -12.78
C ASP A 105 3.72 14.82 -12.14
N SER A 106 2.67 15.13 -12.88
CA SER A 106 1.60 16.01 -12.40
C SER A 106 0.89 15.44 -11.17
N ALA A 107 0.34 16.32 -10.34
CA ALA A 107 -0.47 15.92 -9.20
C ALA A 107 -1.65 15.03 -9.62
N THR A 108 -2.19 15.24 -10.82
CA THR A 108 -3.27 14.42 -11.38
C THR A 108 -2.85 12.97 -11.59
N LEU A 109 -1.65 12.76 -12.16
CA LEU A 109 -1.11 11.41 -12.35
C LEU A 109 -0.80 10.73 -11.02
N GLN A 110 -0.24 11.46 -10.07
CA GLN A 110 0.01 10.95 -8.73
C GLN A 110 -1.29 10.60 -7.99
N TYR A 111 -2.35 11.39 -8.21
CA TYR A 111 -3.68 11.11 -7.67
C TYR A 111 -4.29 9.83 -8.22
N ILE A 112 -4.23 9.63 -9.55
CA ILE A 112 -4.89 8.49 -10.20
C ILE A 112 -4.12 7.17 -10.06
N ALA A 113 -2.80 7.21 -9.89
CA ALA A 113 -1.94 6.03 -9.91
C ALA A 113 -2.37 4.92 -8.95
N PRO A 114 -2.68 5.16 -7.66
CA PRO A 114 -3.09 4.08 -6.77
C PRO A 114 -4.42 3.44 -7.18
N TYR A 115 -5.36 4.20 -7.72
CA TYR A 115 -6.63 3.67 -8.24
C TYR A 115 -6.41 2.81 -9.47
N ALA A 116 -5.54 3.23 -10.38
CA ALA A 116 -5.17 2.45 -11.56
C ALA A 116 -4.47 1.14 -11.17
N GLY A 117 -3.54 1.18 -10.22
CA GLY A 117 -2.90 -0.01 -9.67
C GLY A 117 -3.90 -0.96 -9.01
N CYS A 118 -4.83 -0.41 -8.24
CA CYS A 118 -5.91 -1.17 -7.62
C CYS A 118 -6.81 -1.85 -8.66
N ALA A 119 -7.17 -1.17 -9.73
CA ALA A 119 -7.96 -1.73 -10.83
C ALA A 119 -7.24 -2.90 -11.52
N LEU A 120 -5.92 -2.80 -11.71
CA LEU A 120 -5.12 -3.93 -12.19
C LEU A 120 -5.18 -5.13 -11.22
N GLY A 121 -5.07 -4.87 -9.93
CA GLY A 121 -5.20 -5.91 -8.90
C GLY A 121 -6.58 -6.57 -8.90
N GLU A 122 -7.63 -5.79 -9.04
CA GLU A 122 -9.00 -6.30 -9.11
C GLU A 122 -9.23 -7.19 -10.35
N TYR A 123 -8.57 -6.88 -11.46
CA TYR A 123 -8.63 -7.72 -12.65
C TYR A 123 -8.19 -9.16 -12.36
N PHE A 124 -7.09 -9.34 -11.62
CA PHE A 124 -6.60 -10.65 -11.23
C PHE A 124 -7.42 -11.27 -10.10
N MET A 125 -7.77 -10.49 -9.10
CA MET A 125 -8.56 -10.95 -7.95
C MET A 125 -9.89 -11.55 -8.37
N ARG A 126 -10.59 -10.91 -9.30
CA ARG A 126 -11.88 -11.39 -9.83
C ARG A 126 -11.75 -12.64 -10.70
N ARG A 127 -10.53 -13.01 -11.07
CA ARG A 127 -10.21 -14.26 -11.77
C ARG A 127 -9.71 -15.36 -10.86
N GLY A 128 -9.94 -15.20 -9.56
CA GLY A 128 -9.55 -16.20 -8.56
C GLY A 128 -8.06 -16.18 -8.21
N ARG A 129 -7.32 -15.13 -8.61
CA ARG A 129 -5.90 -14.97 -8.28
C ARG A 129 -5.72 -14.23 -6.96
N ASP A 130 -4.62 -14.52 -6.30
CA ASP A 130 -4.16 -13.75 -5.14
C ASP A 130 -3.23 -12.63 -5.58
N VAL A 131 -3.48 -11.43 -5.04
CA VAL A 131 -2.74 -10.20 -5.39
C VAL A 131 -2.16 -9.59 -4.13
N LEU A 132 -0.93 -9.12 -4.22
CA LEU A 132 -0.30 -8.23 -3.25
C LEU A 132 -0.12 -6.87 -3.90
N ILE A 133 -0.68 -5.82 -3.30
CA ILE A 133 -0.51 -4.45 -3.79
C ILE A 133 0.15 -3.58 -2.72
N VAL A 134 1.20 -2.87 -3.12
CA VAL A 134 1.94 -1.92 -2.27
C VAL A 134 1.67 -0.51 -2.78
N TYR A 135 1.29 0.39 -1.87
CA TYR A 135 1.14 1.83 -2.15
C TYR A 135 2.26 2.61 -1.47
N ASP A 136 3.25 3.03 -2.22
CA ASP A 136 4.44 3.72 -1.69
C ASP A 136 4.57 5.15 -2.24
N ASP A 137 4.07 6.17 -1.55
CA ASP A 137 3.33 6.11 -0.30
C ASP A 137 2.02 6.91 -0.38
N LEU A 138 1.13 6.65 0.54
CA LEU A 138 -0.16 7.36 0.60
C LEU A 138 -0.05 8.76 1.21
N SER A 139 1.04 9.08 1.91
CA SER A 139 1.30 10.45 2.36
C SER A 139 1.47 11.39 1.17
N LYS A 140 2.26 10.99 0.17
CA LYS A 140 2.44 11.75 -1.08
C LYS A 140 1.17 11.78 -1.92
N HIS A 141 0.40 10.71 -1.91
CA HIS A 141 -0.92 10.67 -2.54
C HIS A 141 -1.86 11.74 -1.96
N ALA A 142 -1.91 11.85 -0.64
CA ALA A 142 -2.70 12.88 0.05
C ALA A 142 -2.23 14.30 -0.30
N VAL A 143 -0.92 14.52 -0.39
CA VAL A 143 -0.34 15.82 -0.80
C VAL A 143 -0.74 16.18 -2.24
N ALA A 144 -0.71 15.22 -3.16
CA ALA A 144 -1.17 15.44 -4.53
C ALA A 144 -2.65 15.81 -4.58
N TYR A 145 -3.49 15.14 -3.81
CA TYR A 145 -4.92 15.45 -3.70
C TYR A 145 -5.17 16.82 -3.08
N ARG A 146 -4.41 17.20 -2.05
CA ARG A 146 -4.45 18.54 -1.48
C ARG A 146 -4.11 19.61 -2.51
N ALA A 147 -3.07 19.41 -3.30
CA ALA A 147 -2.68 20.33 -4.36
C ALA A 147 -3.80 20.52 -5.39
N LEU A 148 -4.41 19.43 -5.86
CA LEU A 148 -5.55 19.46 -6.78
C LEU A 148 -6.75 20.20 -6.18
N SER A 149 -7.08 19.90 -4.92
CA SER A 149 -8.21 20.51 -4.23
C SER A 149 -8.05 22.01 -4.03
N LEU A 150 -6.82 22.47 -3.73
CA LEU A 150 -6.51 23.89 -3.61
C LEU A 150 -6.58 24.61 -4.97
N LEU A 151 -6.13 23.97 -6.05
CA LEU A 151 -6.28 24.51 -7.41
C LEU A 151 -7.75 24.64 -7.85
N LEU A 152 -8.61 23.77 -7.34
CA LEU A 152 -10.06 23.82 -7.56
C LEU A 152 -10.79 24.72 -6.56
N GLU A 153 -10.05 25.52 -5.78
CA GLU A 153 -10.59 26.46 -4.79
C GLU A 153 -11.51 25.79 -3.75
N ARG A 154 -11.29 24.50 -3.46
CA ARG A 154 -12.03 23.81 -2.39
C ARG A 154 -11.53 24.29 -1.03
N SER A 155 -12.46 24.48 -0.10
CA SER A 155 -12.15 24.93 1.26
C SER A 155 -11.21 23.94 1.96
N PRO A 156 -10.05 24.40 2.47
CA PRO A 156 -9.13 23.55 3.21
C PRO A 156 -9.66 23.25 4.61
N GLY A 157 -9.46 22.02 5.06
CA GLY A 157 -9.71 21.59 6.42
C GLY A 157 -8.42 21.47 7.25
N ARG A 158 -8.37 20.48 8.14
CA ARG A 158 -7.21 20.21 8.98
C ARG A 158 -5.95 19.97 8.13
N GLU A 159 -4.84 20.60 8.50
CA GLU A 159 -3.56 20.54 7.77
C GLU A 159 -3.68 20.91 6.28
N ALA A 160 -4.65 21.78 5.97
CA ALA A 160 -5.00 22.21 4.61
C ALA A 160 -5.48 21.09 3.67
N TYR A 161 -5.75 19.90 4.18
CA TYR A 161 -6.38 18.84 3.39
C TYR A 161 -7.88 19.14 3.18
N PRO A 162 -8.46 18.72 2.03
CA PRO A 162 -9.90 18.82 1.85
C PRO A 162 -10.65 17.92 2.82
N GLY A 163 -11.90 18.23 3.11
CA GLY A 163 -12.72 17.51 4.11
C GLY A 163 -12.95 16.03 3.78
N ASP A 164 -12.81 15.64 2.51
CA ASP A 164 -13.03 14.28 2.03
C ASP A 164 -11.72 13.46 1.87
N VAL A 165 -10.60 13.90 2.43
CA VAL A 165 -9.33 13.15 2.32
C VAL A 165 -9.39 11.78 2.98
N PHE A 166 -10.20 11.61 4.02
CA PHE A 166 -10.46 10.29 4.59
C PHE A 166 -11.08 9.36 3.55
N TYR A 167 -12.09 9.84 2.82
CA TYR A 167 -12.77 9.07 1.77
C TYR A 167 -11.83 8.75 0.59
N LEU A 168 -10.86 9.61 0.30
CA LEU A 168 -9.81 9.33 -0.69
C LEU A 168 -9.13 7.98 -0.45
N HIS A 169 -8.74 7.70 0.78
CA HIS A 169 -8.02 6.49 1.16
C HIS A 169 -8.94 5.34 1.52
N SER A 170 -10.09 5.59 2.14
CA SER A 170 -11.02 4.52 2.49
C SER A 170 -11.60 3.84 1.25
N ARG A 171 -12.02 4.60 0.24
CA ARG A 171 -12.55 4.01 -1.00
C ARG A 171 -11.48 3.26 -1.82
N LEU A 172 -10.20 3.57 -1.63
CA LEU A 172 -9.10 2.82 -2.23
C LEU A 172 -8.84 1.52 -1.49
N LEU A 173 -8.62 1.61 -0.17
CA LEU A 173 -8.18 0.48 0.64
C LEU A 173 -9.28 -0.56 0.89
N GLU A 174 -10.54 -0.13 0.94
CA GLU A 174 -11.68 -1.04 1.07
C GLU A 174 -11.88 -1.98 -0.13
N ARG A 175 -11.26 -1.68 -1.27
CA ARG A 175 -11.27 -2.54 -2.45
C ARG A 175 -10.42 -3.80 -2.27
N SER A 176 -9.48 -3.81 -1.34
CA SER A 176 -8.70 -4.99 -0.95
C SER A 176 -9.54 -5.89 -0.06
N ALA A 177 -9.67 -7.15 -0.44
CA ALA A 177 -10.53 -8.11 0.22
C ALA A 177 -10.14 -9.55 -0.14
N HIS A 178 -10.69 -10.51 0.60
CA HIS A 178 -10.77 -11.90 0.21
C HIS A 178 -12.19 -12.16 -0.31
N LEU A 179 -12.32 -12.39 -1.60
CA LEU A 179 -13.61 -12.61 -2.23
C LEU A 179 -14.19 -13.99 -1.87
N SER A 180 -15.51 -14.06 -1.78
CA SER A 180 -16.21 -15.32 -1.59
C SER A 180 -15.95 -16.31 -2.73
N ASP A 181 -16.12 -17.60 -2.47
CA ASP A 181 -15.94 -18.65 -3.48
C ASP A 181 -16.91 -18.48 -4.66
N ALA A 182 -18.09 -17.93 -4.43
CA ALA A 182 -19.05 -17.59 -5.48
C ALA A 182 -18.48 -16.56 -6.49
N LEU A 183 -17.54 -15.72 -6.05
CA LEU A 183 -16.86 -14.74 -6.89
C LEU A 183 -15.44 -15.17 -7.29
N GLY A 184 -15.11 -16.46 -7.11
CA GLY A 184 -13.84 -17.05 -7.52
C GLY A 184 -12.78 -17.21 -6.43
N GLY A 185 -13.05 -16.73 -5.20
CA GLY A 185 -12.16 -16.94 -4.05
C GLY A 185 -10.82 -16.21 -4.12
N GLY A 186 -10.64 -15.28 -5.05
CA GLY A 186 -9.42 -14.48 -5.16
C GLY A 186 -9.25 -13.50 -4.01
N SER A 187 -8.04 -12.99 -3.84
CA SER A 187 -7.74 -12.01 -2.79
C SER A 187 -6.88 -10.86 -3.30
N MET A 188 -6.97 -9.72 -2.65
CA MET A 188 -6.04 -8.61 -2.81
C MET A 188 -5.63 -8.10 -1.43
N THR A 189 -4.36 -8.28 -1.12
CA THR A 189 -3.74 -7.83 0.14
C THR A 189 -3.06 -6.50 -0.11
N ALA A 190 -3.38 -5.49 0.70
CA ALA A 190 -2.79 -4.16 0.58
C ALA A 190 -1.75 -3.91 1.66
N LEU A 191 -0.61 -3.40 1.23
CA LEU A 191 0.44 -2.84 2.09
C LEU A 191 0.57 -1.33 1.80
N PRO A 192 -0.30 -0.49 2.37
CA PRO A 192 -0.12 0.95 2.29
C PRO A 192 1.07 1.38 3.15
N ILE A 193 1.86 2.30 2.62
CA ILE A 193 2.97 2.94 3.32
C ILE A 193 2.59 4.36 3.64
N VAL A 194 2.84 4.77 4.89
CA VAL A 194 2.63 6.14 5.38
C VAL A 194 3.87 6.62 6.09
N GLU A 195 4.28 7.85 5.78
CA GLU A 195 5.40 8.52 6.42
C GLU A 195 4.92 9.36 7.59
N THR A 196 5.59 9.22 8.74
CA THR A 196 5.41 10.08 9.90
C THR A 196 6.55 11.09 10.00
N GLN A 197 6.35 12.11 10.84
CA GLN A 197 7.38 13.06 11.22
C GLN A 197 7.61 12.95 12.72
N ALA A 198 8.85 12.68 13.12
CA ALA A 198 9.24 12.49 14.53
C ALA A 198 8.36 11.46 15.28
N GLY A 199 7.96 10.41 14.62
CA GLY A 199 7.12 9.34 15.18
C GLY A 199 5.67 9.74 15.48
N ASP A 200 5.21 10.89 15.00
CA ASP A 200 3.86 11.39 15.29
C ASP A 200 2.79 10.64 14.49
N VAL A 201 2.20 9.63 15.12
CA VAL A 201 1.07 8.86 14.55
C VAL A 201 -0.28 9.57 14.77
N SER A 202 -0.31 10.68 15.51
CA SER A 202 -1.53 11.46 15.75
C SER A 202 -1.83 12.49 14.66
N ALA A 203 -0.92 12.69 13.71
CA ALA A 203 -1.12 13.54 12.55
C ALA A 203 -2.32 13.05 11.71
N TYR A 204 -2.86 13.95 10.87
CA TYR A 204 -4.14 13.69 10.21
C TYR A 204 -4.14 12.46 9.29
N ILE A 205 -3.19 12.38 8.38
CA ILE A 205 -3.15 11.24 7.43
C ILE A 205 -2.81 9.92 8.12
N PRO A 206 -1.80 9.82 9.00
CA PRO A 206 -1.55 8.61 9.77
C PRO A 206 -2.79 8.11 10.54
N THR A 207 -3.46 8.98 11.28
CA THR A 207 -4.67 8.63 12.04
C THR A 207 -5.77 8.07 11.15
N ASN A 208 -6.00 8.68 9.99
CA ASN A 208 -7.00 8.21 9.03
C ASN A 208 -6.69 6.81 8.50
N ILE A 209 -5.45 6.58 8.09
CA ILE A 209 -5.04 5.28 7.53
C ILE A 209 -5.04 4.19 8.60
N ILE A 210 -4.61 4.48 9.82
CA ILE A 210 -4.69 3.53 10.95
C ILE A 210 -6.14 3.08 11.17
N SER A 211 -7.12 3.98 11.08
CA SER A 211 -8.52 3.62 11.27
C SER A 211 -9.12 2.81 10.11
N ILE A 212 -8.58 2.91 8.90
CA ILE A 212 -9.04 2.18 7.72
C ILE A 212 -8.45 0.76 7.66
N THR A 213 -7.22 0.59 8.12
CA THR A 213 -6.47 -0.66 8.01
C THR A 213 -6.78 -1.64 9.14
N ASP A 214 -6.50 -2.91 8.92
CA ASP A 214 -6.78 -3.99 9.87
C ASP A 214 -5.68 -4.12 10.94
N GLY A 215 -4.48 -3.61 10.64
CA GLY A 215 -3.34 -3.59 11.55
C GLY A 215 -2.24 -2.69 11.03
N GLN A 216 -1.21 -2.49 11.82
CA GLN A 216 -0.07 -1.67 11.46
C GLN A 216 1.26 -2.26 11.93
N ILE A 217 2.28 -2.06 11.11
CA ILE A 217 3.67 -2.33 11.42
C ILE A 217 4.34 -0.98 11.62
N PHE A 218 4.66 -0.65 12.86
CA PHE A 218 5.29 0.62 13.21
C PHE A 218 6.81 0.48 13.26
N LEU A 219 7.50 1.30 12.47
CA LEU A 219 8.96 1.35 12.41
C LEU A 219 9.48 2.58 13.15
N GLU A 220 10.42 2.34 14.07
CA GLU A 220 11.00 3.39 14.90
C GLU A 220 12.40 3.78 14.41
N THR A 221 12.66 5.09 14.39
CA THR A 221 13.94 5.67 13.99
C THR A 221 15.07 5.24 14.94
N ASP A 222 14.82 5.23 16.24
CA ASP A 222 15.83 4.88 17.25
C ASP A 222 16.27 3.41 17.11
N LEU A 223 15.34 2.51 16.87
CA LEU A 223 15.63 1.10 16.60
C LEU A 223 16.43 0.94 15.31
N PHE A 224 16.09 1.71 14.27
CA PHE A 224 16.83 1.68 13.01
C PHE A 224 18.25 2.16 13.18
N HIS A 225 18.48 3.26 13.92
CA HIS A 225 19.82 3.78 14.22
C HIS A 225 20.62 2.85 15.13
N ALA A 226 19.94 2.11 16.01
CA ALA A 226 20.57 1.07 16.84
C ALA A 226 20.98 -0.18 16.04
N GLY A 227 20.69 -0.21 14.74
CA GLY A 227 21.06 -1.33 13.86
C GLY A 227 20.04 -2.46 13.81
N GLN A 228 18.90 -2.33 14.48
CA GLN A 228 17.82 -3.32 14.40
C GLN A 228 17.10 -3.20 13.04
N ARG A 229 17.09 -4.29 12.30
CA ARG A 229 16.45 -4.35 10.98
C ARG A 229 15.72 -5.67 10.78
N PRO A 230 14.40 -5.62 10.54
CA PRO A 230 13.56 -4.41 10.48
C PRO A 230 13.44 -3.72 11.85
N ALA A 231 13.27 -2.38 11.82
CA ALA A 231 13.16 -1.54 13.01
C ALA A 231 11.72 -1.56 13.58
N VAL A 232 11.12 -2.73 13.66
CA VAL A 232 9.74 -2.92 14.09
C VAL A 232 9.61 -2.73 15.59
N ASN A 233 8.70 -1.86 16.00
CA ASN A 233 8.30 -1.74 17.39
C ASN A 233 7.40 -2.94 17.75
N VAL A 234 7.81 -3.72 18.74
CA VAL A 234 7.10 -4.91 19.24
C VAL A 234 6.47 -4.72 20.61
N GLY A 235 6.57 -3.50 21.20
CA GLY A 235 6.05 -3.15 22.52
C GLY A 235 4.75 -2.39 22.52
#